data_84cf182ce4d12166648ae78d1716a4f0
#
_entry.id   84cf182ce4d12166648ae78d1716a4f0
#
_cell.length_a   1.000
_cell.length_b   1.000
_cell.length_c   1.000
_cell.angle_alpha   90.00
_cell.angle_beta   90.00
_cell.angle_gamma   90.00
#
_symmetry.space_group_name_H-M   'P 1'
#
loop_
_entity.id
_entity.type
_entity.pdbx_description
1 polymer ?
#
loop_
_entity_poly.entity_id
_entity_poly.type
_entity_poly.pdbx_seq_one_letter_code
_entity_poly.pdbx_strand_id
1 'polypeptide(L)'
;MLNADALNQLRQLKTDIKQNKVVFPGTVKPTNGRFGFVALDEGRDVFLPPEEMQKVLPGDRVNVTEQEVEKGKTQGVVDELLESHLTTFVGRYLIKGKGHFVAPETPGINRWIFIPPKERMNAQPDDFIYCQIHRHPFKDGKGQAKVLRVIGKAGEPGIERAFTLANFDLADAWPDEVQKQADALGEESVSAHTDGREDRTAQPYVTIDSPGTQDMDDALMATPNATGWTLSIAIADPTAMIEPGSPAEEEAFNRATAIYFPGEPLPMLPDTISTRLCSLMPDVPRLALVCDLQVNNDGSLGDYSFHQATICSKGKLSYELVSHLIEGREDDDIKALPDAVANSLDQLHQAATALRKWRAEHALLSNDRPEFRLRLDENKRIRLIEPAVQNEAHRLVEECMVAANRCAADFLNQQGQGLFIQHPGLRDDRADNIRKLLEGYAPHLAEHDASTAEGFKALMKHTEQLEAEVPVKSILSRQLARAELGFEAAPHQGMGLAAYTTFTSPLRKFSDFYVHRLIKSALWDCPIKALNSQQLEALQNTQFRARQAANTLETWLKADYAKTLPEDPMEGTISRTMPSGFFVRLDCN
;
A
#
# COMPACT_ATOMS: atom_id res chain seq x y z
N MET A 1 32.56 -40.95 -39.60
CA MET A 1 33.12 -39.87 -38.75
C MET A 1 33.23 -38.62 -39.62
N LEU A 2 32.69 -37.50 -39.20
CA LEU A 2 32.86 -36.22 -39.87
C LEU A 2 34.35 -35.83 -39.82
N ASN A 3 34.90 -35.36 -40.93
CA ASN A 3 36.30 -34.91 -40.96
C ASN A 3 36.41 -33.50 -40.30
N ALA A 4 37.63 -33.06 -40.00
CA ALA A 4 37.88 -31.80 -39.30
C ALA A 4 37.32 -30.58 -40.02
N ASP A 5 37.32 -30.61 -41.35
CA ASP A 5 36.80 -29.51 -42.22
C ASP A 5 35.27 -29.43 -42.13
N ALA A 6 34.55 -30.55 -42.12
CA ALA A 6 33.10 -30.57 -41.93
C ALA A 6 32.68 -30.09 -40.53
N LEU A 7 33.49 -30.39 -39.49
CA LEU A 7 33.27 -29.86 -38.13
C LEU A 7 33.52 -28.35 -38.07
N ASN A 8 34.50 -27.82 -38.76
CA ASN A 8 34.77 -26.39 -38.82
C ASN A 8 33.69 -25.65 -39.64
N GLN A 9 33.24 -26.20 -40.76
CA GLN A 9 32.11 -25.65 -41.52
C GLN A 9 30.82 -25.63 -40.72
N LEU A 10 30.52 -26.69 -39.94
CA LEU A 10 29.37 -26.72 -39.05
C LEU A 10 29.47 -25.68 -37.90
N ARG A 11 30.70 -25.46 -37.37
CA ARG A 11 30.93 -24.40 -36.36
C ARG A 11 30.73 -23.01 -36.97
N GLN A 12 31.24 -22.78 -38.19
CA GLN A 12 31.08 -21.51 -38.87
C GLN A 12 29.62 -21.23 -39.22
N LEU A 13 28.93 -22.20 -39.78
CA LEU A 13 27.49 -22.11 -40.07
C LEU A 13 26.67 -21.84 -38.80
N LYS A 14 27.00 -22.47 -37.67
CA LYS A 14 26.37 -22.22 -36.38
C LYS A 14 26.63 -20.80 -35.87
N THR A 15 27.79 -20.24 -36.13
CA THR A 15 28.15 -18.86 -35.81
C THR A 15 27.42 -17.87 -36.69
N ASP A 16 27.34 -18.13 -37.98
CA ASP A 16 26.64 -17.28 -38.97
C ASP A 16 25.13 -17.27 -38.71
N ILE A 17 24.53 -18.43 -38.37
CA ILE A 17 23.11 -18.52 -37.96
C ILE A 17 22.86 -17.73 -36.68
N LYS A 18 23.81 -17.77 -35.75
CA LYS A 18 23.68 -17.02 -34.48
C LYS A 18 23.80 -15.50 -34.68
N GLN A 19 24.64 -15.06 -35.63
CA GLN A 19 24.84 -13.64 -35.92
C GLN A 19 23.69 -13.02 -36.73
N ASN A 20 22.96 -13.81 -37.52
CA ASN A 20 21.85 -13.34 -38.37
C ASN A 20 20.48 -13.48 -37.69
N LYS A 21 20.43 -13.94 -36.43
CA LYS A 21 19.19 -14.14 -35.70
C LYS A 21 18.72 -12.81 -35.09
N VAL A 22 17.52 -12.37 -35.46
CA VAL A 22 16.92 -11.18 -34.83
C VAL A 22 16.42 -11.59 -33.45
N VAL A 23 17.04 -11.04 -32.43
CA VAL A 23 16.69 -11.29 -31.03
C VAL A 23 16.16 -10.03 -30.37
N PHE A 24 15.17 -10.18 -29.50
CA PHE A 24 14.50 -9.09 -28.78
C PHE A 24 14.71 -9.26 -27.29
N PRO A 25 15.27 -8.27 -26.58
CA PRO A 25 15.35 -8.29 -25.12
C PRO A 25 14.00 -7.99 -24.51
N GLY A 26 13.71 -8.65 -23.36
CA GLY A 26 12.47 -8.43 -22.66
C GLY A 26 12.42 -9.14 -21.31
N THR A 27 11.34 -8.93 -20.56
CA THR A 27 11.11 -9.48 -19.23
C THR A 27 10.00 -10.52 -19.24
N VAL A 28 10.24 -11.67 -18.61
CA VAL A 28 9.27 -12.77 -18.51
C VAL A 28 8.11 -12.39 -17.58
N LYS A 29 6.91 -12.37 -18.15
CA LYS A 29 5.63 -12.19 -17.43
C LYS A 29 4.90 -13.54 -17.36
N PRO A 30 4.79 -14.14 -16.18
CA PRO A 30 4.04 -15.39 -16.03
C PRO A 30 2.54 -15.15 -16.10
N THR A 31 1.80 -16.24 -16.34
CA THR A 31 0.35 -16.31 -16.17
C THR A 31 -0.01 -17.34 -15.10
N ASN A 32 -1.27 -17.44 -14.73
CA ASN A 32 -1.76 -18.53 -13.87
C ASN A 32 -1.79 -19.88 -14.60
N GLY A 33 -1.53 -19.91 -15.91
CA GLY A 33 -1.43 -21.09 -16.74
C GLY A 33 0.00 -21.62 -16.88
N ARG A 34 0.18 -22.62 -17.75
CA ARG A 34 1.51 -23.17 -18.06
C ARG A 34 2.30 -22.34 -19.09
N PHE A 35 1.67 -21.34 -19.71
CA PHE A 35 2.25 -20.42 -20.67
C PHE A 35 2.52 -19.06 -20.03
N GLY A 36 3.26 -18.21 -20.70
CA GLY A 36 3.53 -16.83 -20.29
C GLY A 36 3.78 -15.93 -21.48
N PHE A 37 4.33 -14.75 -21.20
CA PHE A 37 4.72 -13.77 -22.20
C PHE A 37 6.10 -13.19 -21.86
N VAL A 38 6.77 -12.66 -22.87
CA VAL A 38 7.91 -11.75 -22.67
C VAL A 38 7.46 -10.36 -23.06
N ALA A 39 7.47 -9.45 -22.12
CA ALA A 39 7.31 -8.03 -22.39
C ALA A 39 8.61 -7.51 -22.99
N LEU A 40 8.60 -7.23 -24.29
CA LEU A 40 9.76 -6.69 -24.97
C LEU A 40 9.99 -5.23 -24.62
N ASP A 41 11.23 -4.79 -24.64
CA ASP A 41 11.61 -3.41 -24.35
C ASP A 41 11.01 -2.40 -25.36
N GLU A 42 10.61 -2.86 -26.54
CA GLU A 42 9.90 -2.07 -27.57
C GLU A 42 8.39 -1.91 -27.32
N GLY A 43 7.85 -2.43 -26.20
CA GLY A 43 6.48 -2.18 -25.75
C GLY A 43 5.42 -3.17 -26.21
N ARG A 44 5.79 -4.33 -26.79
CA ARG A 44 4.87 -5.42 -27.14
C ARG A 44 5.16 -6.69 -26.35
N ASP A 45 4.16 -7.56 -26.22
CA ASP A 45 4.28 -8.86 -25.56
C ASP A 45 4.41 -10.00 -26.59
N VAL A 46 5.34 -10.93 -26.35
CA VAL A 46 5.54 -12.14 -27.15
C VAL A 46 5.10 -13.36 -26.34
N PHE A 47 4.26 -14.20 -26.93
CA PHE A 47 3.74 -15.42 -26.28
C PHE A 47 4.86 -16.45 -26.07
N LEU A 48 4.99 -16.97 -24.84
CA LEU A 48 5.87 -18.08 -24.49
C LEU A 48 5.06 -19.36 -24.25
N PRO A 49 5.28 -20.42 -25.05
CA PRO A 49 4.64 -21.70 -24.84
C PRO A 49 5.14 -22.41 -23.57
N PRO A 50 4.42 -23.43 -23.08
CA PRO A 50 4.75 -24.16 -21.84
C PRO A 50 6.19 -24.71 -21.79
N GLU A 51 6.73 -25.11 -22.93
CA GLU A 51 8.09 -25.66 -23.06
C GLU A 51 9.16 -24.60 -22.80
N GLU A 52 8.96 -23.38 -23.29
CA GLU A 52 9.86 -22.27 -23.06
C GLU A 52 9.72 -21.74 -21.63
N MET A 53 8.49 -21.70 -21.09
CA MET A 53 8.27 -21.34 -19.69
C MET A 53 8.95 -22.30 -18.70
N GLN A 54 9.26 -23.54 -19.09
CA GLN A 54 10.06 -24.43 -18.26
C GLN A 54 11.54 -24.01 -18.11
N LYS A 55 12.03 -23.17 -18.99
CA LYS A 55 13.44 -22.72 -18.98
C LYS A 55 13.64 -21.43 -18.18
N VAL A 56 12.58 -20.70 -17.87
CA VAL A 56 12.65 -19.36 -17.28
C VAL A 56 11.89 -19.27 -15.96
N LEU A 57 12.16 -18.22 -15.21
CA LEU A 57 11.48 -17.87 -13.96
C LEU A 57 10.77 -16.51 -14.13
N PRO A 58 9.76 -16.21 -13.29
CA PRO A 58 9.10 -14.91 -13.28
C PRO A 58 10.10 -13.76 -13.13
N GLY A 59 10.00 -12.75 -13.99
CA GLY A 59 10.87 -11.57 -13.95
C GLY A 59 12.26 -11.75 -14.58
N ASP A 60 12.58 -12.92 -15.13
CA ASP A 60 13.84 -13.11 -15.87
C ASP A 60 13.96 -12.13 -17.04
N ARG A 61 15.11 -11.52 -17.20
CA ARG A 61 15.50 -10.79 -18.42
C ARG A 61 16.08 -11.76 -19.43
N VAL A 62 15.49 -11.81 -20.59
CA VAL A 62 15.83 -12.80 -21.61
C VAL A 62 15.93 -12.17 -23.00
N ASN A 63 16.74 -12.78 -23.85
CA ASN A 63 16.66 -12.57 -25.29
C ASN A 63 15.75 -13.64 -25.91
N VAL A 64 14.76 -13.22 -26.69
CA VAL A 64 13.83 -14.10 -27.39
C VAL A 64 13.87 -13.89 -28.88
N THR A 65 13.62 -14.98 -29.62
CA THR A 65 13.37 -14.97 -31.07
C THR A 65 11.92 -15.35 -31.30
N GLU A 66 11.29 -14.73 -32.29
CA GLU A 66 9.95 -15.12 -32.72
C GLU A 66 10.02 -16.20 -33.80
N GLN A 67 9.20 -17.23 -33.63
CA GLN A 67 9.00 -18.30 -34.61
C GLN A 67 7.54 -18.35 -35.05
N GLU A 68 7.30 -18.41 -36.34
CA GLU A 68 5.97 -18.66 -36.87
C GLU A 68 5.65 -20.16 -36.73
N VAL A 69 4.57 -20.49 -36.03
CA VAL A 69 4.11 -21.87 -35.78
C VAL A 69 2.98 -22.24 -36.73
N GLU A 70 2.09 -21.29 -36.97
CA GLU A 70 1.00 -21.37 -37.95
C GLU A 70 0.88 -20.04 -38.66
N LYS A 71 0.30 -20.03 -39.86
CA LYS A 71 0.17 -18.81 -40.67
C LYS A 71 -0.49 -17.68 -39.85
N GLY A 72 0.29 -16.67 -39.49
CA GLY A 72 -0.12 -15.51 -38.70
C GLY A 72 -0.09 -15.70 -37.18
N LYS A 73 0.45 -16.82 -36.65
CA LYS A 73 0.68 -17.02 -35.21
C LYS A 73 2.17 -17.18 -34.92
N THR A 74 2.71 -16.30 -34.12
CA THR A 74 4.09 -16.34 -33.65
C THR A 74 4.17 -16.76 -32.19
N GLN A 75 5.28 -17.43 -31.84
CA GLN A 75 5.65 -17.75 -30.45
C GLN A 75 7.09 -17.35 -30.18
N GLY A 76 7.41 -17.03 -28.96
CA GLY A 76 8.77 -16.77 -28.51
C GLY A 76 9.53 -18.04 -28.19
N VAL A 77 10.82 -18.05 -28.57
CA VAL A 77 11.80 -19.04 -28.13
C VAL A 77 12.87 -18.30 -27.36
N VAL A 78 13.16 -18.75 -26.14
CA VAL A 78 14.17 -18.13 -25.28
C VAL A 78 15.56 -18.57 -25.71
N ASP A 79 16.36 -17.63 -26.21
CA ASP A 79 17.70 -17.88 -26.70
C ASP A 79 18.78 -17.72 -25.62
N GLU A 80 18.60 -16.75 -24.75
CA GLU A 80 19.60 -16.39 -23.73
C GLU A 80 18.92 -15.84 -22.48
N LEU A 81 19.43 -16.22 -21.32
CA LEU A 81 19.12 -15.62 -20.03
C LEU A 81 20.13 -14.49 -19.79
N LEU A 82 19.63 -13.25 -19.74
CA LEU A 82 20.47 -12.08 -19.47
C LEU A 82 20.65 -11.87 -17.97
N GLU A 83 19.54 -11.91 -17.22
CA GLU A 83 19.53 -11.68 -15.80
C GLU A 83 18.35 -12.41 -15.14
N SER A 84 18.53 -12.89 -13.90
CA SER A 84 17.46 -13.50 -13.10
C SER A 84 17.35 -12.80 -11.77
N HIS A 85 16.17 -12.25 -11.48
CA HIS A 85 15.89 -11.51 -10.25
C HIS A 85 15.26 -12.39 -9.17
N LEU A 86 14.63 -13.50 -9.53
CA LEU A 86 14.03 -14.42 -8.58
C LEU A 86 15.11 -15.32 -7.95
N THR A 87 15.64 -14.89 -6.81
CA THR A 87 16.66 -15.63 -6.08
C THR A 87 16.08 -16.53 -5.00
N THR A 88 14.98 -16.09 -4.36
CA THR A 88 14.33 -16.78 -3.23
C THR A 88 12.82 -16.90 -3.47
N PHE A 89 12.20 -17.90 -2.87
CA PHE A 89 10.77 -18.13 -2.97
C PHE A 89 10.28 -19.03 -1.84
N VAL A 90 8.98 -19.06 -1.61
CA VAL A 90 8.33 -19.97 -0.66
C VAL A 90 7.58 -21.07 -1.38
N GLY A 91 7.42 -22.20 -0.70
CA GLY A 91 6.64 -23.31 -1.22
C GLY A 91 6.47 -24.43 -0.23
N ARG A 92 5.72 -25.44 -0.64
CA ARG A 92 5.44 -26.65 0.15
C ARG A 92 6.44 -27.75 -0.19
N TYR A 93 7.03 -28.35 0.84
CA TYR A 93 7.95 -29.46 0.67
C TYR A 93 7.21 -30.77 0.39
N LEU A 94 7.61 -31.47 -0.67
CA LEU A 94 6.95 -32.65 -1.16
C LEU A 94 7.95 -33.79 -1.41
N ILE A 95 7.51 -35.02 -1.16
CA ILE A 95 8.26 -36.24 -1.51
C ILE A 95 7.47 -37.03 -2.55
N LYS A 96 8.09 -37.35 -3.69
CA LYS A 96 7.51 -38.23 -4.72
C LYS A 96 8.50 -39.32 -5.08
N GLY A 97 8.19 -40.55 -4.67
CA GLY A 97 9.13 -41.67 -4.76
C GLY A 97 10.40 -41.42 -3.97
N LYS A 98 11.54 -41.40 -4.63
CA LYS A 98 12.84 -41.06 -4.01
C LYS A 98 13.23 -39.58 -4.20
N GLY A 99 12.44 -38.82 -4.93
CA GLY A 99 12.67 -37.41 -5.22
C GLY A 99 12.06 -36.49 -4.17
N HIS A 100 12.78 -35.45 -3.81
CA HIS A 100 12.34 -34.40 -2.91
C HIS A 100 12.22 -33.09 -3.69
N PHE A 101 11.13 -32.39 -3.50
CA PHE A 101 10.74 -31.22 -4.28
C PHE A 101 10.16 -30.14 -3.39
N VAL A 102 10.19 -28.92 -3.89
CA VAL A 102 9.32 -27.86 -3.42
C VAL A 102 8.26 -27.58 -4.48
N ALA A 103 7.00 -27.50 -4.08
CA ALA A 103 5.91 -26.92 -4.86
C ALA A 103 5.87 -25.42 -4.54
N PRO A 104 6.33 -24.55 -5.46
CA PRO A 104 6.29 -23.11 -5.21
C PRO A 104 4.88 -22.59 -5.05
N GLU A 105 4.67 -21.70 -4.09
CA GLU A 105 3.43 -20.92 -3.93
C GLU A 105 3.57 -19.51 -4.56
N THR A 106 4.75 -19.24 -5.15
CA THR A 106 5.01 -18.01 -5.89
C THR A 106 4.27 -18.02 -7.23
N PRO A 107 3.45 -17.00 -7.54
CA PRO A 107 2.73 -16.92 -8.80
C PRO A 107 3.63 -17.07 -10.01
N GLY A 108 3.20 -17.86 -10.99
CA GLY A 108 3.93 -18.07 -12.25
C GLY A 108 4.98 -19.17 -12.22
N ILE A 109 5.23 -19.83 -11.08
CA ILE A 109 6.04 -21.04 -11.03
C ILE A 109 5.13 -22.24 -10.90
N ASN A 110 4.65 -22.77 -12.03
CA ASN A 110 3.66 -23.86 -12.08
C ASN A 110 4.31 -25.26 -12.17
N ARG A 111 5.49 -25.43 -11.57
CA ARG A 111 6.22 -26.70 -11.56
C ARG A 111 6.93 -26.94 -10.23
N TRP A 112 7.10 -28.20 -9.88
CA TRP A 112 7.92 -28.58 -8.75
C TRP A 112 9.41 -28.40 -9.05
N ILE A 113 10.17 -27.88 -8.08
CA ILE A 113 11.61 -27.68 -8.18
C ILE A 113 12.31 -28.72 -7.31
N PHE A 114 13.29 -29.41 -7.86
CA PHE A 114 14.02 -30.48 -7.16
C PHE A 114 14.92 -29.93 -6.06
N ILE A 115 14.95 -30.62 -4.90
CA ILE A 115 15.83 -30.30 -3.78
C ILE A 115 16.86 -31.42 -3.61
N PRO A 116 18.16 -31.15 -3.86
CA PRO A 116 19.22 -32.11 -3.66
C PRO A 116 19.31 -32.62 -2.22
N PRO A 117 19.84 -33.83 -1.96
CA PRO A 117 19.87 -34.41 -0.61
C PRO A 117 20.56 -33.56 0.46
N LYS A 118 21.61 -32.83 0.10
CA LYS A 118 22.35 -31.95 1.02
C LYS A 118 21.68 -30.62 1.31
N GLU A 119 20.66 -30.27 0.56
CA GLU A 119 20.02 -28.94 0.56
C GLU A 119 18.62 -28.96 1.22
N ARG A 120 18.28 -30.02 1.96
CA ARG A 120 16.92 -30.27 2.48
C ARG A 120 16.64 -29.68 3.86
N MET A 121 17.69 -29.40 4.64
CA MET A 121 17.60 -28.78 5.97
C MET A 121 16.58 -29.45 6.93
N ASN A 122 16.48 -30.78 6.87
CA ASN A 122 15.57 -31.63 7.68
C ASN A 122 14.06 -31.31 7.47
N ALA A 123 13.67 -30.66 6.36
CA ALA A 123 12.27 -30.41 6.03
C ALA A 123 11.49 -31.70 5.91
N GLN A 124 10.27 -31.71 6.44
CA GLN A 124 9.34 -32.83 6.40
C GLN A 124 8.25 -32.61 5.34
N PRO A 125 7.59 -33.68 4.84
CA PRO A 125 6.45 -33.53 3.93
C PRO A 125 5.42 -32.55 4.49
N ASP A 126 4.91 -31.70 3.60
CA ASP A 126 3.91 -30.65 3.87
C ASP A 126 4.40 -29.47 4.71
N ASP A 127 5.69 -29.40 5.05
CA ASP A 127 6.27 -28.18 5.61
C ASP A 127 6.23 -27.04 4.58
N PHE A 128 5.89 -25.84 5.01
CA PHE A 128 6.20 -24.63 4.28
C PHE A 128 7.66 -24.28 4.46
N ILE A 129 8.36 -24.04 3.38
CA ILE A 129 9.80 -23.82 3.35
C ILE A 129 10.13 -22.55 2.56
N TYR A 130 11.16 -21.83 3.02
CA TYR A 130 11.77 -20.72 2.30
C TYR A 130 13.00 -21.24 1.59
N CYS A 131 13.03 -21.06 0.28
CA CYS A 131 14.03 -21.65 -0.61
C CYS A 131 14.79 -20.59 -1.39
N GLN A 132 16.02 -20.95 -1.76
CA GLN A 132 16.83 -20.23 -2.74
C GLN A 132 16.94 -21.06 -4.03
N ILE A 133 16.94 -20.40 -5.18
CA ILE A 133 17.29 -21.03 -6.45
C ILE A 133 18.78 -21.40 -6.42
N HIS A 134 19.08 -22.69 -6.35
CA HIS A 134 20.44 -23.21 -6.35
C HIS A 134 21.00 -23.41 -7.77
N ARG A 135 20.11 -23.82 -8.71
CA ARG A 135 20.41 -23.96 -10.12
C ARG A 135 19.24 -23.45 -10.95
N HIS A 136 19.52 -22.47 -11.80
CA HIS A 136 18.53 -21.93 -12.72
C HIS A 136 18.13 -22.95 -13.80
N PRO A 137 16.85 -23.05 -14.18
CA PRO A 137 16.36 -24.06 -15.14
C PRO A 137 16.76 -23.79 -16.61
N PHE A 138 17.33 -22.66 -16.94
CA PHE A 138 17.55 -22.19 -18.32
C PHE A 138 18.18 -23.23 -19.26
N LYS A 139 19.18 -23.97 -18.78
CA LYS A 139 19.95 -24.89 -19.66
C LYS A 139 19.19 -26.13 -20.08
N ASP A 140 18.39 -26.72 -19.21
CA ASP A 140 17.77 -28.05 -19.41
C ASP A 140 16.35 -28.19 -18.83
N GLY A 141 15.73 -27.07 -18.42
CA GLY A 141 14.41 -27.05 -17.77
C GLY A 141 14.41 -27.63 -16.34
N LYS A 142 15.58 -27.99 -15.79
CA LYS A 142 15.70 -28.66 -14.48
C LYS A 142 16.28 -27.71 -13.43
N GLY A 143 15.40 -26.88 -12.85
CA GLY A 143 15.75 -26.04 -11.71
C GLY A 143 16.05 -26.88 -10.45
N GLN A 144 16.94 -26.37 -9.58
CA GLN A 144 17.19 -26.92 -8.27
C GLN A 144 17.07 -25.82 -7.21
N ALA A 145 16.52 -26.18 -6.06
CA ALA A 145 16.37 -25.28 -4.92
C ALA A 145 17.14 -25.81 -3.71
N LYS A 146 17.51 -24.88 -2.84
CA LYS A 146 18.08 -25.13 -1.51
C LYS A 146 17.09 -24.60 -0.47
N VAL A 147 16.78 -25.37 0.56
CA VAL A 147 16.02 -24.89 1.71
C VAL A 147 16.91 -24.00 2.56
N LEU A 148 16.48 -22.77 2.80
CA LEU A 148 17.16 -21.81 3.69
C LEU A 148 16.62 -21.89 5.12
N ARG A 149 15.29 -22.12 5.25
CA ARG A 149 14.65 -22.38 6.55
C ARG A 149 13.33 -23.11 6.35
N VAL A 150 12.91 -23.84 7.36
CA VAL A 150 11.56 -24.36 7.52
C VAL A 150 10.73 -23.26 8.19
N ILE A 151 9.58 -22.91 7.61
CA ILE A 151 8.69 -21.87 8.14
C ILE A 151 7.75 -22.48 9.19
N GLY A 152 7.19 -23.66 8.92
CA GLY A 152 6.27 -24.38 9.78
C GLY A 152 5.32 -25.26 8.97
N LYS A 153 4.37 -25.92 9.64
CA LYS A 153 3.39 -26.81 9.01
C LYS A 153 2.06 -26.11 8.75
N ALA A 154 1.38 -26.55 7.72
CA ALA A 154 0.00 -26.16 7.49
C ALA A 154 -0.88 -26.48 8.72
N GLY A 155 -1.62 -25.47 9.19
CA GLY A 155 -2.50 -25.59 10.37
C GLY A 155 -1.86 -25.21 11.70
N GLU A 156 -0.55 -24.98 11.78
CA GLU A 156 0.08 -24.40 12.97
C GLU A 156 -0.43 -22.95 13.20
N PRO A 157 -0.66 -22.53 14.46
CA PRO A 157 -1.07 -21.16 14.78
C PRO A 157 -0.08 -20.13 14.24
N GLY A 158 -0.58 -19.17 13.45
CA GLY A 158 0.23 -18.08 12.89
C GLY A 158 1.06 -18.44 11.67
N ILE A 159 0.95 -19.65 11.13
CA ILE A 159 1.69 -20.07 9.94
C ILE A 159 1.39 -19.18 8.73
N GLU A 160 0.16 -18.70 8.60
CA GLU A 160 -0.28 -17.83 7.51
C GLU A 160 0.51 -16.51 7.50
N ARG A 161 0.73 -15.90 8.70
CA ARG A 161 1.55 -14.69 8.85
C ARG A 161 3.01 -15.00 8.54
N ALA A 162 3.57 -16.03 9.13
CA ALA A 162 4.97 -16.42 8.94
C ALA A 162 5.29 -16.73 7.46
N PHE A 163 4.37 -17.42 6.79
CA PHE A 163 4.45 -17.69 5.35
C PHE A 163 4.37 -16.40 4.54
N THR A 164 3.41 -15.52 4.86
CA THR A 164 3.21 -14.26 4.15
C THR A 164 4.44 -13.36 4.27
N LEU A 165 5.01 -13.23 5.46
CA LEU A 165 6.27 -12.49 5.66
C LEU A 165 7.40 -13.04 4.78
N ALA A 166 7.56 -14.36 4.75
CA ALA A 166 8.58 -15.00 3.92
C ALA A 166 8.29 -14.83 2.41
N ASN A 167 7.02 -14.94 1.98
CA ASN A 167 6.64 -14.84 0.56
C ASN A 167 6.84 -13.44 -0.02
N PHE A 168 6.69 -12.43 0.81
CA PHE A 168 6.87 -11.03 0.41
C PHE A 168 8.21 -10.44 0.85
N ASP A 169 9.12 -11.26 1.38
CA ASP A 169 10.44 -10.85 1.87
C ASP A 169 10.33 -9.65 2.84
N LEU A 170 9.46 -9.81 3.84
CA LEU A 170 9.21 -8.81 4.88
C LEU A 170 9.91 -9.23 6.17
N ALA A 171 10.81 -8.40 6.66
CA ALA A 171 11.53 -8.64 7.90
C ALA A 171 10.65 -8.31 9.12
N ASP A 172 10.48 -9.29 10.02
CA ASP A 172 9.78 -9.12 11.30
C ASP A 172 10.68 -8.48 12.36
N ALA A 173 11.94 -8.92 12.40
CA ALA A 173 12.94 -8.40 13.33
C ALA A 173 13.57 -7.08 12.84
N TRP A 174 14.05 -6.31 13.78
CA TRP A 174 14.84 -5.11 13.50
C TRP A 174 16.32 -5.48 13.30
N PRO A 175 17.05 -4.79 12.40
CA PRO A 175 18.52 -4.86 12.37
C PRO A 175 19.12 -4.40 13.70
N ASP A 176 20.22 -5.02 14.12
CA ASP A 176 20.88 -4.74 15.41
C ASP A 176 21.22 -3.25 15.60
N GLU A 177 21.60 -2.56 14.53
CA GLU A 177 21.95 -1.13 14.56
C GLU A 177 20.72 -0.26 14.80
N VAL A 178 19.59 -0.61 14.20
CA VAL A 178 18.30 0.08 14.41
C VAL A 178 17.82 -0.14 15.84
N GLN A 179 17.91 -1.37 16.35
CA GLN A 179 17.52 -1.67 17.72
C GLN A 179 18.39 -0.91 18.73
N LYS A 180 19.70 -0.86 18.53
CA LYS A 180 20.61 -0.08 19.38
C LYS A 180 20.30 1.42 19.35
N GLN A 181 19.97 1.96 18.16
CA GLN A 181 19.58 3.36 18.04
C GLN A 181 18.28 3.64 18.80
N ALA A 182 17.27 2.76 18.67
CA ALA A 182 16.00 2.90 19.38
C ALA A 182 16.17 2.77 20.90
N ASP A 183 17.00 1.83 21.36
CA ASP A 183 17.26 1.60 22.79
C ASP A 183 18.07 2.74 23.45
N ALA A 184 18.78 3.54 22.66
CA ALA A 184 19.49 4.72 23.14
C ALA A 184 18.59 5.95 23.34
N LEU A 185 17.31 5.91 22.88
CA LEU A 185 16.36 7.00 23.02
C LEU A 185 15.51 6.83 24.28
N GLY A 186 15.25 7.93 24.97
CA GLY A 186 14.40 8.03 26.17
C GLY A 186 13.61 9.33 26.24
N GLU A 187 12.89 9.57 27.34
CA GLU A 187 12.14 10.82 27.55
C GLU A 187 13.07 12.06 27.60
N GLU A 188 14.32 11.88 28.00
CA GLU A 188 15.36 12.92 27.92
C GLU A 188 15.65 13.35 26.49
N SER A 189 15.50 12.42 25.52
CA SER A 189 15.65 12.75 24.10
C SER A 189 14.52 13.66 23.62
N VAL A 190 13.27 13.45 24.09
CA VAL A 190 12.14 14.35 23.80
C VAL A 190 12.45 15.73 24.36
N SER A 191 12.84 15.80 25.63
CA SER A 191 13.13 17.07 26.33
C SER A 191 14.27 17.85 25.68
N ALA A 192 15.30 17.16 25.18
CA ALA A 192 16.44 17.79 24.49
C ALA A 192 16.07 18.47 23.15
N HIS A 193 14.94 18.11 22.55
CA HIS A 193 14.47 18.67 21.28
C HIS A 193 13.31 19.66 21.42
N THR A 194 13.02 20.15 22.63
CA THR A 194 11.98 21.17 22.87
C THR A 194 12.49 22.60 22.59
N ASP A 195 13.79 22.84 22.68
CA ASP A 195 14.39 24.14 22.44
C ASP A 195 14.11 24.62 21.00
N GLY A 196 13.68 25.88 20.87
CA GLY A 196 13.34 26.49 19.58
C GLY A 196 11.95 26.10 19.04
N ARG A 197 11.20 25.24 19.75
CA ARG A 197 9.81 24.90 19.41
C ARG A 197 8.82 25.79 20.16
N GLU A 198 7.66 25.99 19.57
CA GLU A 198 6.56 26.66 20.25
C GLU A 198 6.01 25.77 21.38
N ASP A 199 5.87 26.32 22.58
CA ASP A 199 5.19 25.63 23.67
C ASP A 199 3.67 25.79 23.51
N ARG A 200 3.01 24.70 23.13
CA ARG A 200 1.55 24.59 22.99
C ARG A 200 0.96 23.55 23.96
N THR A 201 1.71 23.22 25.01
CA THR A 201 1.30 22.19 25.98
C THR A 201 0.02 22.54 26.76
N ALA A 202 -0.34 23.82 26.88
CA ALA A 202 -1.56 24.28 27.51
C ALA A 202 -2.81 24.21 26.60
N GLN A 203 -2.63 24.06 25.28
CA GLN A 203 -3.75 24.06 24.34
C GLN A 203 -4.55 22.76 24.39
N PRO A 204 -5.88 22.79 24.06
CA PRO A 204 -6.79 21.67 24.25
C PRO A 204 -6.75 20.65 23.09
N TYR A 205 -5.54 20.24 22.67
CA TYR A 205 -5.38 19.16 21.70
C TYR A 205 -5.90 17.83 22.26
N VAL A 206 -6.56 17.05 21.41
CA VAL A 206 -6.97 15.67 21.70
C VAL A 206 -6.64 14.75 20.52
N THR A 207 -6.36 13.49 20.82
CA THR A 207 -6.30 12.44 19.78
C THR A 207 -7.65 11.74 19.71
N ILE A 208 -8.06 11.33 18.50
CA ILE A 208 -9.34 10.63 18.25
C ILE A 208 -9.04 9.36 17.48
N ASP A 209 -9.10 8.21 18.18
CA ASP A 209 -8.61 6.94 17.67
C ASP A 209 -9.49 5.76 18.10
N SER A 210 -9.19 4.58 17.58
CA SER A 210 -9.71 3.34 18.12
C SER A 210 -9.12 3.07 19.52
N PRO A 211 -9.87 2.45 20.46
CA PRO A 211 -9.38 2.24 21.82
C PRO A 211 -8.02 1.54 21.93
N GLY A 212 -7.72 0.62 20.99
CA GLY A 212 -6.48 -0.16 20.96
C GLY A 212 -5.29 0.51 20.29
N THR A 213 -5.46 1.69 19.66
CA THR A 213 -4.36 2.41 18.98
C THR A 213 -3.30 2.84 20.00
N GLN A 214 -2.03 2.63 19.69
CA GLN A 214 -0.89 3.04 20.54
C GLN A 214 0.01 4.06 19.84
N ASP A 215 -0.03 4.12 18.52
CA ASP A 215 0.74 4.98 17.63
C ASP A 215 -0.13 6.14 17.12
N MET A 216 -0.53 7.07 18.03
CA MET A 216 -1.33 8.23 17.67
C MET A 216 -0.48 9.21 16.87
N ASP A 217 -0.75 9.29 15.56
CA ASP A 217 -0.07 10.21 14.64
C ASP A 217 -0.54 11.66 14.81
N ASP A 218 -1.82 11.91 15.12
CA ASP A 218 -2.44 13.23 15.05
C ASP A 218 -3.20 13.63 16.31
N ALA A 219 -3.14 14.91 16.64
CA ALA A 219 -3.95 15.55 17.65
C ALA A 219 -4.57 16.83 17.09
N LEU A 220 -5.83 17.08 17.42
CA LEU A 220 -6.67 18.07 16.79
C LEU A 220 -7.20 19.08 17.81
N MET A 221 -7.32 20.34 17.36
CA MET A 221 -8.12 21.35 18.04
C MET A 221 -8.65 22.37 17.04
N ALA A 222 -9.74 23.04 17.37
CA ALA A 222 -10.24 24.17 16.61
C ALA A 222 -10.71 25.30 17.53
N THR A 223 -10.54 26.53 17.04
CA THR A 223 -11.07 27.74 17.69
C THR A 223 -11.83 28.57 16.68
N PRO A 224 -12.99 29.16 17.07
CA PRO A 224 -13.75 30.03 16.18
C PRO A 224 -13.02 31.36 15.98
N ASN A 225 -13.19 31.96 14.81
CA ASN A 225 -12.70 33.31 14.50
C ASN A 225 -13.75 34.09 13.69
N ALA A 226 -13.41 35.31 13.24
CA ALA A 226 -14.38 36.19 12.57
C ALA A 226 -14.90 35.66 11.23
N THR A 227 -14.16 34.79 10.54
CA THR A 227 -14.46 34.28 9.18
C THR A 227 -14.77 32.78 9.14
N GLY A 228 -14.73 32.11 10.28
CA GLY A 228 -14.93 30.68 10.41
C GLY A 228 -14.15 30.09 11.58
N TRP A 229 -13.16 29.26 11.31
CA TRP A 229 -12.37 28.56 12.31
C TRP A 229 -10.89 28.59 12.00
N THR A 230 -10.06 28.64 13.05
CA THR A 230 -8.67 28.24 12.98
C THR A 230 -8.61 26.78 13.43
N LEU A 231 -8.25 25.88 12.49
CA LEU A 231 -8.06 24.46 12.72
C LEU A 231 -6.57 24.22 12.93
N SER A 232 -6.20 23.62 14.05
CA SER A 232 -4.81 23.30 14.40
C SER A 232 -4.64 21.79 14.44
N ILE A 233 -3.80 21.27 13.55
CA ILE A 233 -3.55 19.85 13.35
C ILE A 233 -2.09 19.57 13.71
N ALA A 234 -1.88 18.94 14.85
CA ALA A 234 -0.56 18.55 15.33
C ALA A 234 -0.27 17.11 14.92
N ILE A 235 0.82 16.90 14.20
CA ILE A 235 1.26 15.58 13.74
C ILE A 235 2.54 15.21 14.47
N ALA A 236 2.60 13.99 15.00
CA ALA A 236 3.79 13.43 15.63
C ALA A 236 5.04 13.66 14.79
N ASP A 237 6.15 14.07 15.40
CA ASP A 237 7.38 14.42 14.69
C ASP A 237 8.53 13.42 14.95
N PRO A 238 8.47 12.19 14.37
CA PRO A 238 9.56 11.24 14.51
C PRO A 238 10.86 11.73 13.86
N THR A 239 10.76 12.69 12.91
CA THR A 239 11.93 13.25 12.25
C THR A 239 12.80 14.12 13.17
N ALA A 240 12.32 14.45 14.38
CA ALA A 240 13.13 15.08 15.41
C ALA A 240 14.03 14.08 16.15
N MET A 241 13.62 12.81 16.24
CA MET A 241 14.33 11.74 16.96
C MET A 241 15.22 10.89 16.05
N ILE A 242 14.96 10.91 14.76
CA ILE A 242 15.67 10.11 13.77
C ILE A 242 16.49 11.06 12.90
N GLU A 243 17.81 10.91 12.89
CA GLU A 243 18.69 11.73 12.08
C GLU A 243 18.65 11.31 10.60
N PRO A 244 18.81 12.25 9.65
CA PRO A 244 18.90 11.95 8.22
C PRO A 244 20.05 10.98 7.91
N GLY A 245 19.75 9.90 7.18
CA GLY A 245 20.72 8.87 6.80
C GLY A 245 21.12 7.91 7.91
N SER A 246 20.45 7.98 9.07
CA SER A 246 20.66 7.02 10.16
C SER A 246 20.12 5.62 9.83
N PRO A 247 20.57 4.56 10.52
CA PRO A 247 20.03 3.21 10.34
C PRO A 247 18.52 3.12 10.51
N ALA A 248 17.92 3.89 11.43
CA ALA A 248 16.47 3.91 11.63
C ALA A 248 15.73 4.57 10.45
N GLU A 249 16.26 5.63 9.84
CA GLU A 249 15.67 6.23 8.63
C GLU A 249 15.79 5.29 7.43
N GLU A 250 16.95 4.64 7.26
CA GLU A 250 17.16 3.68 6.17
C GLU A 250 16.23 2.47 6.29
N GLU A 251 16.03 1.96 7.49
CA GLU A 251 15.10 0.85 7.73
C GLU A 251 13.62 1.29 7.54
N ALA A 252 13.26 2.50 7.98
CA ALA A 252 11.93 3.06 7.72
C ALA A 252 11.65 3.20 6.22
N PHE A 253 12.66 3.61 5.43
CA PHE A 253 12.60 3.63 3.97
C PHE A 253 12.43 2.21 3.39
N ASN A 254 13.20 1.23 3.86
CA ASN A 254 13.14 -0.15 3.40
C ASN A 254 11.79 -0.82 3.70
N ARG A 255 11.18 -0.51 4.84
CA ARG A 255 9.83 -0.96 5.22
C ARG A 255 8.73 -0.19 4.50
N ALA A 256 8.98 1.08 4.15
CA ALA A 256 8.10 2.01 3.45
C ALA A 256 6.78 2.34 4.15
N THR A 257 6.20 1.41 4.86
CA THR A 257 4.92 1.58 5.60
C THR A 257 4.75 0.50 6.66
N ALA A 258 4.04 0.82 7.73
CA ALA A 258 3.51 -0.21 8.62
C ALA A 258 2.46 -1.06 7.90
N ILE A 259 2.40 -2.35 8.23
CA ILE A 259 1.42 -3.28 7.67
C ILE A 259 0.51 -3.78 8.78
N TYR A 260 -0.77 -3.44 8.69
CA TYR A 260 -1.77 -3.84 9.69
C TYR A 260 -2.32 -5.22 9.34
N PHE A 261 -1.56 -6.25 9.69
CA PHE A 261 -2.03 -7.63 9.62
C PHE A 261 -3.09 -7.90 10.70
N PRO A 262 -4.07 -8.76 10.42
CA PRO A 262 -4.98 -9.22 11.45
C PRO A 262 -4.23 -9.81 12.64
N GLY A 263 -4.51 -9.28 13.83
CA GLY A 263 -3.92 -9.74 15.10
C GLY A 263 -2.61 -9.09 15.50
N GLU A 264 -1.65 -8.87 14.60
CA GLU A 264 -0.33 -8.33 14.94
C GLU A 264 0.25 -7.51 13.78
N PRO A 265 0.34 -6.19 13.92
CA PRO A 265 0.90 -5.33 12.88
C PRO A 265 2.40 -5.54 12.71
N LEU A 266 2.91 -5.23 11.52
CA LEU A 266 4.34 -5.09 11.24
C LEU A 266 4.65 -3.58 11.18
N PRO A 267 5.29 -2.99 12.20
CA PRO A 267 5.50 -1.54 12.27
C PRO A 267 6.59 -1.06 11.31
N MET A 268 6.51 0.21 10.92
CA MET A 268 7.55 0.90 10.13
C MET A 268 8.72 1.38 10.99
N LEU A 269 8.46 1.78 12.22
CA LEU A 269 9.44 2.27 13.19
C LEU A 269 9.41 1.38 14.44
N PRO A 270 10.53 1.23 15.17
CA PRO A 270 10.57 0.54 16.46
C PRO A 270 9.56 1.12 17.46
N ASP A 271 8.99 0.26 18.30
CA ASP A 271 7.97 0.65 19.29
C ASP A 271 8.45 1.76 20.22
N THR A 272 9.74 1.77 20.60
CA THR A 272 10.33 2.85 21.39
C THR A 272 10.08 4.21 20.73
N ILE A 273 10.15 4.29 19.41
CA ILE A 273 9.93 5.53 18.66
C ILE A 273 8.44 5.74 18.39
N SER A 274 7.77 4.79 17.74
CA SER A 274 6.41 4.98 17.23
C SER A 274 5.34 5.02 18.31
N THR A 275 5.45 4.22 19.37
CA THR A 275 4.41 4.12 20.39
C THR A 275 4.74 4.85 21.69
N ARG A 276 6.04 4.95 22.04
CA ARG A 276 6.45 5.52 23.33
C ARG A 276 6.85 6.98 23.25
N LEU A 277 7.80 7.35 22.36
CA LEU A 277 8.40 8.68 22.37
C LEU A 277 7.73 9.67 21.41
N CYS A 278 7.19 9.19 20.28
CA CYS A 278 6.59 10.09 19.28
C CYS A 278 5.05 10.05 19.27
N SER A 279 4.43 8.96 19.71
CA SER A 279 2.96 8.89 19.82
C SER A 279 2.43 10.04 20.69
N LEU A 280 1.38 10.74 20.24
CA LEU A 280 0.79 11.89 20.91
C LEU A 280 -0.09 11.45 22.10
N MET A 281 0.55 10.74 23.04
CA MET A 281 -0.06 10.21 24.24
C MET A 281 -0.68 11.32 25.11
N PRO A 282 -1.81 11.08 25.81
CA PRO A 282 -2.41 12.06 26.71
C PRO A 282 -1.49 12.37 27.90
N ASP A 283 -1.57 13.60 28.37
CA ASP A 283 -0.89 14.11 29.58
C ASP A 283 0.65 14.08 29.54
N VAL A 284 1.24 13.86 28.37
CA VAL A 284 2.69 13.83 28.18
C VAL A 284 3.11 14.81 27.08
N PRO A 285 4.10 15.68 27.31
CA PRO A 285 4.63 16.54 26.24
C PRO A 285 5.23 15.72 25.10
N ARG A 286 4.87 16.04 23.85
CA ARG A 286 5.36 15.39 22.64
C ARG A 286 5.69 16.40 21.57
N LEU A 287 6.69 16.06 20.75
CA LEU A 287 7.13 16.89 19.63
C LEU A 287 6.19 16.70 18.44
N ALA A 288 5.74 17.80 17.88
CA ALA A 288 4.84 17.81 16.75
C ALA A 288 5.27 18.78 15.65
N LEU A 289 4.91 18.45 14.41
CA LEU A 289 4.82 19.38 13.31
C LEU A 289 3.35 19.79 13.19
N VAL A 290 3.04 21.06 13.44
CA VAL A 290 1.67 21.56 13.49
C VAL A 290 1.35 22.31 12.20
N CYS A 291 0.20 22.03 11.62
CA CYS A 291 -0.42 22.82 10.57
C CYS A 291 -1.58 23.62 11.16
N ASP A 292 -1.44 24.93 11.26
CA ASP A 292 -2.53 25.86 11.55
C ASP A 292 -3.13 26.33 10.24
N LEU A 293 -4.42 26.15 10.05
CA LEU A 293 -5.11 26.53 8.84
C LEU A 293 -6.44 27.24 9.12
N GLN A 294 -6.73 28.23 8.28
CA GLN A 294 -8.02 28.92 8.27
C GLN A 294 -9.04 28.10 7.50
N VAL A 295 -10.16 27.76 8.13
CA VAL A 295 -11.36 27.22 7.48
C VAL A 295 -12.41 28.32 7.46
N ASN A 296 -12.82 28.75 6.26
CA ASN A 296 -13.86 29.76 6.11
C ASN A 296 -15.26 29.18 6.36
N ASN A 297 -16.26 30.02 6.63
CA ASN A 297 -17.64 29.59 6.89
C ASN A 297 -18.25 28.73 5.76
N ASP A 298 -17.78 28.91 4.52
CA ASP A 298 -18.19 28.09 3.36
C ASP A 298 -17.39 26.78 3.22
N GLY A 299 -16.43 26.54 4.11
CA GLY A 299 -15.55 25.37 4.08
C GLY A 299 -14.35 25.47 3.14
N SER A 300 -14.15 26.60 2.47
CA SER A 300 -12.92 26.86 1.72
C SER A 300 -11.73 27.03 2.67
N LEU A 301 -10.52 26.62 2.21
CA LEU A 301 -9.30 26.86 2.95
C LEU A 301 -8.79 28.28 2.70
N GLY A 302 -8.41 28.98 3.77
CA GLY A 302 -7.69 30.24 3.73
C GLY A 302 -6.19 30.07 3.96
N ASP A 303 -5.59 31.02 4.67
CA ASP A 303 -4.16 31.01 5.00
C ASP A 303 -3.80 29.82 5.91
N TYR A 304 -2.58 29.33 5.78
CA TYR A 304 -2.04 28.27 6.61
C TYR A 304 -0.57 28.52 6.95
N SER A 305 -0.11 27.91 8.02
CA SER A 305 1.30 27.94 8.45
C SER A 305 1.71 26.64 9.12
N PHE A 306 3.01 26.30 9.03
CA PHE A 306 3.60 25.15 9.71
C PHE A 306 4.49 25.60 10.85
N HIS A 307 4.44 24.89 11.98
CA HIS A 307 5.16 25.18 13.19
C HIS A 307 5.78 23.92 13.78
N GLN A 308 7.01 24.01 14.26
CA GLN A 308 7.54 23.02 15.17
C GLN A 308 7.08 23.36 16.58
N ALA A 309 6.34 22.45 17.20
CA ALA A 309 5.76 22.68 18.52
C ALA A 309 6.00 21.51 19.48
N THR A 310 5.89 21.80 20.77
CA THR A 310 5.68 20.81 21.83
C THR A 310 4.23 20.91 22.25
N ILE A 311 3.49 19.81 22.14
CA ILE A 311 2.08 19.72 22.56
C ILE A 311 1.91 18.74 23.72
N CYS A 312 0.77 18.81 24.41
CA CYS A 312 0.36 17.84 25.40
C CYS A 312 -1.13 17.54 25.18
N SER A 313 -1.44 16.37 24.59
CA SER A 313 -2.82 15.95 24.35
C SER A 313 -3.59 15.90 25.67
N LYS A 314 -4.80 16.43 25.72
CA LYS A 314 -5.68 16.46 26.90
C LYS A 314 -6.56 15.23 27.02
N GLY A 315 -6.48 14.32 26.07
CA GLY A 315 -7.21 13.06 26.10
C GLY A 315 -7.02 12.24 24.84
N LYS A 316 -7.05 10.92 24.99
CA LYS A 316 -7.22 9.95 23.91
C LYS A 316 -8.70 9.57 23.86
N LEU A 317 -9.42 10.09 22.89
CA LEU A 317 -10.85 9.90 22.74
C LEU A 317 -11.12 8.78 21.72
N SER A 318 -12.16 8.00 21.97
CA SER A 318 -12.61 7.02 20.98
C SER A 318 -13.52 7.67 19.93
N TYR A 319 -13.50 7.14 18.70
CA TYR A 319 -14.46 7.54 17.66
C TYR A 319 -15.92 7.43 18.12
N GLU A 320 -16.22 6.46 18.98
CA GLU A 320 -17.56 6.26 19.53
C GLU A 320 -17.95 7.40 20.48
N LEU A 321 -17.07 7.76 21.43
CA LEU A 321 -17.29 8.83 22.39
C LEU A 321 -17.51 10.17 21.68
N VAL A 322 -16.65 10.50 20.71
CA VAL A 322 -16.77 11.75 19.94
C VAL A 322 -18.04 11.76 19.08
N SER A 323 -18.45 10.61 18.51
CA SER A 323 -19.72 10.51 17.79
C SER A 323 -20.92 10.74 18.71
N HIS A 324 -20.91 10.19 19.94
CA HIS A 324 -21.95 10.43 20.95
C HIS A 324 -22.03 11.91 21.32
N LEU A 325 -20.89 12.59 21.50
CA LEU A 325 -20.85 14.03 21.73
C LEU A 325 -21.52 14.81 20.59
N ILE A 326 -21.15 14.52 19.33
CA ILE A 326 -21.70 15.16 18.14
C ILE A 326 -23.22 14.94 18.03
N GLU A 327 -23.70 13.74 18.37
CA GLU A 327 -25.11 13.37 18.37
C GLU A 327 -25.90 13.93 19.56
N GLY A 328 -25.24 14.61 20.50
CA GLY A 328 -25.86 15.16 21.70
C GLY A 328 -26.37 14.10 22.68
N ARG A 329 -25.75 12.91 22.68
CA ARG A 329 -26.10 11.84 23.63
C ARG A 329 -25.59 12.17 25.03
N GLU A 330 -26.36 11.77 26.04
CA GLU A 330 -25.87 11.81 27.41
C GLU A 330 -24.92 10.65 27.68
N ASP A 331 -23.68 10.98 28.04
CA ASP A 331 -22.60 10.04 28.35
C ASP A 331 -21.80 10.61 29.53
N ASP A 332 -21.47 9.80 30.50
CA ASP A 332 -20.73 10.25 31.68
C ASP A 332 -19.28 10.62 31.35
N ASP A 333 -18.67 9.94 30.38
CA ASP A 333 -17.32 10.26 29.89
C ASP A 333 -17.30 11.61 29.16
N ILE A 334 -18.38 11.95 28.43
CA ILE A 334 -18.55 13.28 27.81
C ILE A 334 -18.63 14.36 28.87
N LYS A 335 -19.42 14.13 29.94
CA LYS A 335 -19.57 15.08 31.06
C LYS A 335 -18.28 15.29 31.85
N ALA A 336 -17.36 14.31 31.79
CA ALA A 336 -16.06 14.39 32.45
C ALA A 336 -15.01 15.17 31.65
N LEU A 337 -15.28 15.49 30.35
CA LEU A 337 -14.34 16.26 29.52
C LEU A 337 -14.18 17.69 30.07
N PRO A 338 -12.94 18.23 30.07
CA PRO A 338 -12.72 19.65 30.36
C PRO A 338 -13.51 20.54 29.40
N ASP A 339 -14.09 21.63 29.87
CA ASP A 339 -14.88 22.57 29.05
C ASP A 339 -14.13 23.03 27.79
N ALA A 340 -12.83 23.30 27.91
CA ALA A 340 -12.00 23.71 26.77
C ALA A 340 -11.90 22.62 25.69
N VAL A 341 -11.85 21.36 26.09
CA VAL A 341 -11.83 20.20 25.17
C VAL A 341 -13.20 20.04 24.51
N ALA A 342 -14.27 20.04 25.29
CA ALA A 342 -15.64 19.91 24.76
C ALA A 342 -15.97 21.02 23.76
N ASN A 343 -15.62 22.27 24.08
CA ASN A 343 -15.76 23.42 23.19
C ASN A 343 -14.93 23.26 21.90
N SER A 344 -13.68 22.80 22.01
CA SER A 344 -12.82 22.56 20.84
C SER A 344 -13.39 21.47 19.93
N LEU A 345 -13.92 20.38 20.48
CA LEU A 345 -14.56 19.30 19.72
C LEU A 345 -15.82 19.78 18.98
N ASP A 346 -16.63 20.63 19.58
CA ASP A 346 -17.78 21.26 18.91
C ASP A 346 -17.32 22.12 17.72
N GLN A 347 -16.29 22.94 17.89
CA GLN A 347 -15.71 23.75 16.82
C GLN A 347 -15.07 22.88 15.71
N LEU A 348 -14.39 21.77 16.08
CA LEU A 348 -13.87 20.80 15.13
C LEU A 348 -14.99 20.18 14.28
N HIS A 349 -16.10 19.80 14.91
CA HIS A 349 -17.24 19.25 14.20
C HIS A 349 -17.84 20.25 13.20
N GLN A 350 -18.02 21.50 13.60
CA GLN A 350 -18.54 22.55 12.73
C GLN A 350 -17.60 22.82 11.56
N ALA A 351 -16.27 22.93 11.80
CA ALA A 351 -15.27 23.13 10.77
C ALA A 351 -15.21 21.94 9.79
N ALA A 352 -15.22 20.70 10.30
CA ALA A 352 -15.21 19.49 9.48
C ALA A 352 -16.49 19.37 8.61
N THR A 353 -17.64 19.76 9.16
CA THR A 353 -18.91 19.80 8.40
C THR A 353 -18.83 20.79 7.24
N ALA A 354 -18.28 21.99 7.48
CA ALA A 354 -18.06 22.98 6.42
C ALA A 354 -17.08 22.48 5.34
N LEU A 355 -15.93 21.88 5.76
CA LEU A 355 -14.95 21.28 4.86
C LEU A 355 -15.57 20.18 3.99
N ARG A 356 -16.36 19.29 4.58
CA ARG A 356 -17.03 18.20 3.86
C ARG A 356 -18.02 18.72 2.84
N LYS A 357 -18.82 19.74 3.20
CA LYS A 357 -19.74 20.39 2.29
C LYS A 357 -19.01 20.99 1.10
N TRP A 358 -17.93 21.74 1.35
CA TRP A 358 -17.11 22.31 0.29
C TRP A 358 -16.53 21.23 -0.63
N ARG A 359 -15.99 20.13 -0.07
CA ARG A 359 -15.48 19.00 -0.86
C ARG A 359 -16.56 18.35 -1.71
N ALA A 360 -17.75 18.15 -1.18
CA ALA A 360 -18.89 17.61 -1.94
C ALA A 360 -19.22 18.46 -3.15
N GLU A 361 -19.11 19.79 -3.03
CA GLU A 361 -19.43 20.73 -4.12
C GLU A 361 -18.27 20.88 -5.12
N HIS A 362 -17.01 20.91 -4.66
CA HIS A 362 -15.86 21.32 -5.47
C HIS A 362 -14.87 20.19 -5.79
N ALA A 363 -14.94 19.08 -5.08
CA ALA A 363 -14.02 17.95 -5.23
C ALA A 363 -14.79 16.62 -5.37
N LEU A 364 -14.19 15.49 -5.02
CA LEU A 364 -14.83 14.19 -4.94
C LEU A 364 -14.70 13.64 -3.53
N LEU A 365 -15.79 13.13 -2.98
CA LEU A 365 -15.76 12.36 -1.75
C LEU A 365 -15.40 10.91 -2.06
N SER A 366 -14.63 10.28 -1.17
CA SER A 366 -14.39 8.84 -1.24
C SER A 366 -15.72 8.09 -1.06
N ASN A 367 -15.88 6.99 -1.79
CA ASN A 367 -17.00 6.11 -1.56
C ASN A 367 -16.79 5.34 -0.26
N ASP A 368 -17.77 5.38 0.63
CA ASP A 368 -17.83 4.49 1.79
C ASP A 368 -17.93 3.04 1.27
N ARG A 369 -16.80 2.35 1.25
CA ARG A 369 -16.80 0.90 1.03
C ARG A 369 -17.02 0.25 2.37
N PRO A 370 -17.90 -0.76 2.45
CA PRO A 370 -18.02 -1.51 3.70
C PRO A 370 -16.67 -2.15 4.02
N GLU A 371 -16.12 -1.78 5.15
CA GLU A 371 -14.92 -2.38 5.72
C GLU A 371 -15.31 -3.39 6.79
N PHE A 372 -14.47 -4.39 7.00
CA PHE A 372 -14.72 -5.43 7.98
C PHE A 372 -13.51 -5.63 8.87
N ARG A 373 -13.74 -5.82 10.15
CA ARG A 373 -12.72 -6.16 11.13
C ARG A 373 -12.70 -7.65 11.37
N LEU A 374 -11.51 -8.23 11.27
CA LEU A 374 -11.30 -9.65 11.57
C LEU A 374 -10.89 -9.80 13.03
N ARG A 375 -11.69 -10.50 13.83
CA ARG A 375 -11.35 -10.86 15.21
C ARG A 375 -10.77 -12.26 15.21
N LEU A 376 -9.53 -12.40 15.66
CA LEU A 376 -8.85 -13.68 15.75
C LEU A 376 -9.05 -14.32 17.12
N ASP A 377 -9.00 -15.65 17.17
CA ASP A 377 -8.89 -16.46 18.38
C ASP A 377 -7.42 -16.63 18.83
N GLU A 378 -7.20 -17.40 19.90
CA GLU A 378 -5.87 -17.75 20.45
C GLU A 378 -5.01 -18.56 19.45
N ASN A 379 -5.64 -19.25 18.49
CA ASN A 379 -4.96 -19.98 17.43
C ASN A 379 -4.68 -19.13 16.19
N LYS A 380 -4.89 -17.80 16.29
CA LYS A 380 -4.73 -16.85 15.17
C LYS A 380 -5.65 -17.15 13.98
N ARG A 381 -6.83 -17.78 14.23
CA ARG A 381 -7.89 -18.02 13.24
C ARG A 381 -9.00 -17.00 13.40
N ILE A 382 -9.74 -16.71 12.33
CA ILE A 382 -10.89 -15.82 12.41
C ILE A 382 -11.97 -16.47 13.28
N ARG A 383 -12.29 -15.79 14.37
CA ARG A 383 -13.42 -16.12 15.22
C ARG A 383 -14.69 -15.40 14.77
N LEU A 384 -14.56 -14.14 14.34
CA LEU A 384 -15.67 -13.27 13.96
C LEU A 384 -15.22 -12.26 12.91
N ILE A 385 -16.08 -12.00 11.94
CA ILE A 385 -15.98 -10.90 10.99
C ILE A 385 -17.11 -9.92 11.32
N GLU A 386 -16.76 -8.69 11.65
CA GLU A 386 -17.71 -7.65 12.00
C GLU A 386 -17.56 -6.43 11.09
N PRO A 387 -18.66 -5.77 10.69
CA PRO A 387 -18.56 -4.56 9.89
C PRO A 387 -17.86 -3.45 10.68
N ALA A 388 -16.93 -2.77 10.05
CA ALA A 388 -16.33 -1.54 10.58
C ALA A 388 -17.22 -0.37 10.15
N VAL A 389 -18.10 0.07 11.06
CA VAL A 389 -19.01 1.19 10.79
C VAL A 389 -18.26 2.50 10.95
N GLN A 390 -18.20 3.28 9.87
CA GLN A 390 -17.71 4.66 9.94
C GLN A 390 -18.82 5.56 10.51
N ASN A 391 -18.49 6.33 11.55
CA ASN A 391 -19.38 7.30 12.18
C ASN A 391 -18.94 8.75 11.91
N GLU A 392 -19.66 9.74 12.43
CA GLU A 392 -19.36 11.16 12.20
C GLU A 392 -17.96 11.56 12.70
N ALA A 393 -17.46 10.93 13.77
CA ALA A 393 -16.10 11.20 14.26
C ALA A 393 -15.01 10.74 13.28
N HIS A 394 -15.19 9.60 12.59
CA HIS A 394 -14.28 9.17 11.53
C HIS A 394 -14.26 10.19 10.38
N ARG A 395 -15.43 10.71 9.99
CA ARG A 395 -15.54 11.73 8.93
C ARG A 395 -14.91 13.04 9.35
N LEU A 396 -15.08 13.44 10.62
CA LEU A 396 -14.43 14.63 11.18
C LEU A 396 -12.91 14.54 11.03
N VAL A 397 -12.30 13.44 11.51
CA VAL A 397 -10.85 13.24 11.42
C VAL A 397 -10.40 13.19 9.95
N GLU A 398 -11.12 12.47 9.07
CA GLU A 398 -10.81 12.42 7.63
C GLU A 398 -10.76 13.81 7.02
N GLU A 399 -11.75 14.67 7.26
CA GLU A 399 -11.79 16.02 6.70
C GLU A 399 -10.63 16.88 7.19
N CYS A 400 -10.28 16.80 8.48
CA CYS A 400 -9.13 17.47 9.05
C CYS A 400 -7.81 17.01 8.38
N MET A 401 -7.63 15.70 8.23
CA MET A 401 -6.43 15.15 7.60
C MET A 401 -6.32 15.56 6.12
N VAL A 402 -7.43 15.51 5.37
CA VAL A 402 -7.45 15.93 3.96
C VAL A 402 -7.14 17.43 3.85
N ALA A 403 -7.69 18.28 4.72
CA ALA A 403 -7.42 19.72 4.72
C ALA A 403 -5.92 20.01 4.97
N ALA A 404 -5.33 19.40 5.99
CA ALA A 404 -3.91 19.55 6.30
C ALA A 404 -3.00 19.05 5.17
N ASN A 405 -3.32 17.90 4.58
CA ASN A 405 -2.58 17.33 3.45
C ASN A 405 -2.66 18.22 2.19
N ARG A 406 -3.79 18.91 1.96
CA ARG A 406 -3.93 19.91 0.88
C ARG A 406 -3.01 21.11 1.14
N CYS A 407 -2.95 21.62 2.37
CA CYS A 407 -2.03 22.71 2.74
C CYS A 407 -0.57 22.30 2.54
N ALA A 408 -0.21 21.07 2.92
CA ALA A 408 1.14 20.55 2.69
C ALA A 408 1.47 20.42 1.20
N ALA A 409 0.54 19.95 0.37
CA ALA A 409 0.71 19.87 -1.07
C ALA A 409 0.88 21.25 -1.72
N ASP A 410 0.08 22.22 -1.32
CA ASP A 410 0.17 23.60 -1.80
C ASP A 410 1.50 24.24 -1.40
N PHE A 411 1.90 24.10 -0.13
CA PHE A 411 3.18 24.60 0.37
C PHE A 411 4.37 24.04 -0.42
N LEU A 412 4.45 22.72 -0.57
CA LEU A 412 5.56 22.07 -1.28
C LEU A 412 5.58 22.41 -2.77
N ASN A 413 4.41 22.55 -3.39
CA ASN A 413 4.31 23.00 -4.77
C ASN A 413 4.83 24.42 -4.96
N GLN A 414 4.53 25.35 -4.02
CA GLN A 414 5.08 26.71 -4.01
C GLN A 414 6.59 26.72 -3.81
N GLN A 415 7.16 25.78 -3.05
CA GLN A 415 8.61 25.61 -2.89
C GLN A 415 9.30 24.99 -4.12
N GLY A 416 8.55 24.49 -5.11
CA GLY A 416 9.09 23.83 -6.29
C GLY A 416 9.77 22.49 -6.00
N GLN A 417 9.49 21.88 -4.86
CA GLN A 417 9.98 20.55 -4.47
C GLN A 417 8.94 19.84 -3.62
N GLY A 418 8.78 18.54 -3.80
CA GLY A 418 7.78 17.80 -3.04
C GLY A 418 7.83 16.29 -3.26
N LEU A 419 6.98 15.61 -2.52
CA LEU A 419 6.56 14.25 -2.78
C LEU A 419 5.04 14.27 -2.84
N PHE A 420 4.49 14.02 -4.02
CA PHE A 420 3.07 14.13 -4.30
C PHE A 420 2.47 12.77 -4.61
N ILE A 421 1.16 12.64 -4.37
CA ILE A 421 0.37 11.49 -4.77
C ILE A 421 -0.42 11.90 -6.01
N GLN A 422 -0.04 11.35 -7.15
CA GLN A 422 -0.66 11.59 -8.44
C GLN A 422 -1.69 10.48 -8.73
N HIS A 423 -2.85 10.84 -9.27
CA HIS A 423 -3.86 9.86 -9.65
C HIS A 423 -4.46 10.24 -11.00
N PRO A 424 -4.12 9.54 -12.10
CA PRO A 424 -4.50 9.96 -13.45
C PRO A 424 -5.98 9.72 -13.80
N GLY A 425 -6.80 9.25 -12.86
CA GLY A 425 -8.21 8.96 -13.10
C GLY A 425 -8.43 7.58 -13.69
N LEU A 426 -9.11 7.52 -14.84
CA LEU A 426 -9.38 6.26 -15.53
C LEU A 426 -8.15 5.77 -16.30
N ARG A 427 -8.03 4.47 -16.46
CA ARG A 427 -6.94 3.87 -17.25
C ARG A 427 -7.16 4.08 -18.73
N ASP A 428 -6.14 4.57 -19.44
CA ASP A 428 -6.19 4.88 -20.87
C ASP A 428 -6.52 3.63 -21.71
N ASP A 429 -6.01 2.44 -21.33
CA ASP A 429 -6.26 1.16 -22.01
C ASP A 429 -7.73 0.71 -21.93
N ARG A 430 -8.58 1.42 -21.17
CA ARG A 430 -10.00 1.15 -20.94
C ARG A 430 -10.93 2.20 -21.52
N ALA A 431 -10.43 3.26 -22.10
CA ALA A 431 -11.22 4.38 -22.60
C ALA A 431 -12.38 3.96 -23.53
N ASP A 432 -12.11 3.05 -24.47
CA ASP A 432 -13.15 2.54 -25.40
C ASP A 432 -14.24 1.70 -24.68
N ASN A 433 -13.85 0.92 -23.69
CA ASN A 433 -14.81 0.12 -22.92
C ASN A 433 -15.70 1.00 -22.05
N ILE A 434 -15.12 2.06 -21.48
CA ILE A 434 -15.84 3.05 -20.67
C ILE A 434 -16.84 3.81 -21.55
N ARG A 435 -16.41 4.27 -22.73
CA ARG A 435 -17.30 4.96 -23.67
C ARG A 435 -18.50 4.07 -24.05
N LYS A 436 -18.26 2.80 -24.44
CA LYS A 436 -19.33 1.86 -24.76
C LYS A 436 -20.28 1.61 -23.59
N LEU A 437 -19.75 1.54 -22.36
CA LEU A 437 -20.57 1.41 -21.16
C LEU A 437 -21.50 2.62 -21.00
N LEU A 438 -20.95 3.83 -21.12
CA LEU A 438 -21.71 5.07 -20.97
C LEU A 438 -22.75 5.23 -22.10
N GLU A 439 -22.38 4.98 -23.36
CA GLU A 439 -23.30 5.03 -24.51
C GLU A 439 -24.48 4.05 -24.35
N GLY A 440 -24.23 2.88 -23.74
CA GLY A 440 -25.26 1.85 -23.53
C GLY A 440 -26.18 2.11 -22.35
N TYR A 441 -25.68 2.64 -21.25
CA TYR A 441 -26.43 2.71 -19.98
C TYR A 441 -26.62 4.13 -19.43
N ALA A 442 -25.85 5.10 -19.92
CA ALA A 442 -25.92 6.50 -19.49
C ALA A 442 -25.42 7.45 -20.60
N PRO A 443 -26.12 7.51 -21.77
CA PRO A 443 -25.63 8.24 -22.96
C PRO A 443 -25.31 9.71 -22.70
N HIS A 444 -26.08 10.37 -21.82
CA HIS A 444 -25.89 11.76 -21.44
C HIS A 444 -24.55 12.00 -20.67
N LEU A 445 -23.95 10.94 -20.11
CA LEU A 445 -22.65 11.02 -19.45
C LEU A 445 -21.48 10.78 -20.41
N ALA A 446 -21.72 10.24 -21.58
CA ALA A 446 -20.69 10.00 -22.61
C ALA A 446 -20.13 11.31 -23.21
N GLU A 447 -20.81 12.45 -22.98
CA GLU A 447 -20.36 13.78 -23.42
C GLU A 447 -19.22 14.34 -22.54
N HIS A 448 -19.02 13.80 -21.32
CA HIS A 448 -17.94 14.24 -20.45
C HIS A 448 -16.60 13.65 -20.91
N ASP A 449 -15.64 14.53 -21.13
CA ASP A 449 -14.26 14.09 -21.42
C ASP A 449 -13.57 13.61 -20.15
N ALA A 450 -13.67 12.31 -19.90
CA ALA A 450 -13.09 11.68 -18.72
C ALA A 450 -11.54 11.68 -18.68
N SER A 451 -10.87 12.15 -19.73
CA SER A 451 -9.41 12.35 -19.75
C SER A 451 -8.99 13.64 -19.05
N THR A 452 -9.90 14.61 -18.91
CA THR A 452 -9.66 15.85 -18.17
C THR A 452 -10.10 15.72 -16.71
N ALA A 453 -9.48 16.48 -15.81
CA ALA A 453 -9.83 16.47 -14.39
C ALA A 453 -11.27 16.94 -14.14
N GLU A 454 -11.72 17.98 -14.86
CA GLU A 454 -13.07 18.51 -14.78
C GLU A 454 -14.11 17.53 -15.34
N GLY A 455 -13.84 16.96 -16.50
CA GLY A 455 -14.75 15.98 -17.13
C GLY A 455 -14.86 14.71 -16.32
N PHE A 456 -13.75 14.21 -15.77
CA PHE A 456 -13.74 13.05 -14.85
C PHE A 456 -14.55 13.35 -13.58
N LYS A 457 -14.33 14.51 -12.95
CA LYS A 457 -15.08 14.94 -11.76
C LYS A 457 -16.58 15.06 -12.05
N ALA A 458 -16.95 15.68 -13.16
CA ALA A 458 -18.34 15.80 -13.58
C ALA A 458 -18.98 14.42 -13.81
N LEU A 459 -18.29 13.54 -14.52
CA LEU A 459 -18.71 12.15 -14.75
C LEU A 459 -18.96 11.41 -13.43
N MET A 460 -18.01 11.45 -12.51
CA MET A 460 -18.14 10.72 -11.22
C MET A 460 -19.29 11.27 -10.37
N LYS A 461 -19.50 12.60 -10.33
CA LYS A 461 -20.63 13.22 -9.61
C LYS A 461 -21.98 12.82 -10.19
N HIS A 462 -22.12 12.85 -11.51
CA HIS A 462 -23.38 12.46 -12.15
C HIS A 462 -23.70 10.97 -11.94
N THR A 463 -22.67 10.10 -11.86
CA THR A 463 -22.92 8.68 -11.59
C THR A 463 -23.41 8.39 -10.17
N GLU A 464 -23.28 9.33 -9.22
CA GLU A 464 -23.84 9.20 -7.87
C GLU A 464 -25.38 9.30 -7.85
N GLN A 465 -25.93 10.05 -8.77
CA GLN A 465 -27.36 10.30 -8.88
C GLN A 465 -28.04 9.43 -9.94
N LEU A 466 -27.26 8.56 -10.61
CA LEU A 466 -27.75 7.77 -11.72
C LEU A 466 -28.52 6.54 -11.24
N GLU A 467 -29.83 6.52 -11.51
CA GLU A 467 -30.64 5.30 -11.44
C GLU A 467 -30.50 4.56 -12.77
N ALA A 468 -29.67 3.50 -12.80
CA ALA A 468 -29.46 2.68 -13.98
C ALA A 468 -29.60 1.19 -13.63
N GLU A 469 -29.96 0.38 -14.63
CA GLU A 469 -30.09 -1.07 -14.49
C GLU A 469 -28.77 -1.76 -14.06
N VAL A 470 -27.64 -1.08 -14.31
CA VAL A 470 -26.29 -1.54 -13.94
C VAL A 470 -25.59 -0.55 -13.01
N PRO A 471 -24.74 -0.98 -12.09
CA PRO A 471 -24.03 -0.11 -11.14
C PRO A 471 -22.87 0.63 -11.83
N VAL A 472 -23.17 1.61 -12.69
CA VAL A 472 -22.20 2.34 -13.52
C VAL A 472 -21.05 2.91 -12.69
N LYS A 473 -21.33 3.57 -11.56
CA LYS A 473 -20.32 4.11 -10.64
C LYS A 473 -19.34 3.02 -10.17
N SER A 474 -19.86 1.87 -9.76
CA SER A 474 -19.02 0.74 -9.29
C SER A 474 -18.16 0.17 -10.40
N ILE A 475 -18.69 0.11 -11.63
CA ILE A 475 -17.94 -0.37 -12.80
C ILE A 475 -16.83 0.62 -13.15
N LEU A 476 -17.10 1.92 -13.19
CA LEU A 476 -16.10 2.97 -13.45
C LEU A 476 -15.02 2.99 -12.38
N SER A 477 -15.38 2.88 -11.10
CA SER A 477 -14.41 2.82 -10.00
C SER A 477 -13.39 1.68 -10.12
N ARG A 478 -13.73 0.58 -10.83
CA ARG A 478 -12.81 -0.52 -11.12
C ARG A 478 -11.89 -0.26 -12.30
N GLN A 479 -12.19 0.76 -13.11
CA GLN A 479 -11.35 1.17 -14.23
C GLN A 479 -10.36 2.27 -13.85
N LEU A 480 -10.34 2.70 -12.60
CA LEU A 480 -9.39 3.68 -12.11
C LEU A 480 -7.95 3.16 -12.21
N ALA A 481 -7.05 4.05 -12.59
CA ALA A 481 -5.63 3.82 -12.51
C ALA A 481 -5.19 3.77 -11.02
N ARG A 482 -3.97 3.35 -10.79
CA ARG A 482 -3.39 3.41 -9.44
C ARG A 482 -2.84 4.80 -9.18
N ALA A 483 -2.92 5.24 -7.94
CA ALA A 483 -2.19 6.39 -7.49
C ALA A 483 -0.69 6.07 -7.44
N GLU A 484 0.14 7.02 -7.83
CA GLU A 484 1.59 6.91 -7.92
C GLU A 484 2.25 8.07 -7.15
N LEU A 485 3.46 7.84 -6.66
CA LEU A 485 4.27 8.89 -6.06
C LEU A 485 5.06 9.63 -7.15
N GLY A 486 5.16 10.95 -7.03
CA GLY A 486 5.92 11.79 -7.95
C GLY A 486 6.56 12.98 -7.23
N PHE A 487 7.65 13.50 -7.78
CA PHE A 487 8.31 14.71 -7.24
C PHE A 487 7.64 16.01 -7.69
N GLU A 488 6.85 15.96 -8.75
CA GLU A 488 6.13 17.11 -9.29
C GLU A 488 4.66 17.06 -8.90
N ALA A 489 4.08 18.23 -8.64
CA ALA A 489 2.65 18.34 -8.38
C ALA A 489 1.85 17.97 -9.64
N ALA A 490 0.91 17.06 -9.50
CA ALA A 490 -0.03 16.67 -10.55
C ALA A 490 -1.41 16.38 -9.94
N PRO A 491 -2.50 16.43 -10.74
CA PRO A 491 -3.83 16.19 -10.24
C PRO A 491 -4.02 14.83 -9.59
N HIS A 492 -4.70 14.82 -8.46
CA HIS A 492 -5.26 13.61 -7.86
C HIS A 492 -6.71 13.48 -8.31
N GLN A 493 -6.95 13.00 -9.53
CA GLN A 493 -8.30 12.97 -10.12
C GLN A 493 -9.29 12.17 -9.27
N GLY A 494 -8.87 11.06 -8.66
CA GLY A 494 -9.73 10.25 -7.78
C GLY A 494 -10.29 11.01 -6.57
N MET A 495 -9.68 12.13 -6.16
CA MET A 495 -10.19 13.04 -5.13
C MET A 495 -10.69 14.36 -5.72
N GLY A 496 -10.54 14.61 -7.01
CA GLY A 496 -10.90 15.87 -7.67
C GLY A 496 -10.04 17.06 -7.20
N LEU A 497 -8.78 16.82 -6.83
CA LEU A 497 -7.86 17.83 -6.31
C LEU A 497 -6.74 18.11 -7.32
N ALA A 498 -6.31 19.37 -7.42
CA ALA A 498 -5.26 19.81 -8.33
C ALA A 498 -3.87 19.28 -7.95
N ALA A 499 -3.61 19.10 -6.67
CA ALA A 499 -2.42 18.47 -6.13
C ALA A 499 -2.76 17.81 -4.78
N TYR A 500 -2.04 16.77 -4.41
CA TYR A 500 -2.22 16.11 -3.12
C TYR A 500 -0.92 15.50 -2.64
N THR A 501 -0.69 15.55 -1.35
CA THR A 501 0.34 14.80 -0.64
C THR A 501 -0.21 14.31 0.69
N THR A 502 0.56 13.53 1.43
CA THR A 502 0.23 13.17 2.80
C THR A 502 1.41 13.46 3.71
N PHE A 503 1.14 14.02 4.89
CA PHE A 503 2.13 14.20 5.95
C PHE A 503 1.59 13.82 7.34
N THR A 504 0.35 13.36 7.39
CA THR A 504 -0.42 13.16 8.63
C THR A 504 -0.21 11.78 9.28
N SER A 505 0.66 10.94 8.72
CA SER A 505 0.90 9.59 9.28
C SER A 505 2.39 9.20 9.27
N PRO A 506 3.30 10.01 9.83
CA PRO A 506 4.75 9.80 9.75
C PRO A 506 5.26 8.63 10.60
N LEU A 507 4.50 8.15 11.59
CA LEU A 507 4.86 6.99 12.40
C LEU A 507 4.72 5.67 11.61
N ARG A 508 3.89 5.68 10.56
CA ARG A 508 3.49 4.46 9.83
C ARG A 508 3.62 4.54 8.31
N LYS A 509 4.02 5.68 7.72
CA LYS A 509 4.27 5.85 6.28
C LYS A 509 5.53 6.66 6.05
N PHE A 510 6.48 6.08 5.31
CA PHE A 510 7.72 6.78 4.99
C PHE A 510 7.51 7.99 4.07
N SER A 511 6.51 7.96 3.19
CA SER A 511 6.13 9.13 2.39
C SER A 511 5.83 10.35 3.26
N ASP A 512 5.06 10.15 4.32
CA ASP A 512 4.64 11.20 5.25
C ASP A 512 5.83 11.66 6.11
N PHE A 513 6.64 10.72 6.58
CA PHE A 513 7.91 11.00 7.26
C PHE A 513 8.84 11.87 6.39
N TYR A 514 8.97 11.54 5.11
CA TYR A 514 9.79 12.28 4.18
C TYR A 514 9.21 13.68 3.87
N VAL A 515 7.89 13.83 3.80
CA VAL A 515 7.22 15.13 3.66
C VAL A 515 7.49 16.02 4.87
N HIS A 516 7.55 15.48 6.10
CA HIS A 516 8.02 16.25 7.27
C HIS A 516 9.43 16.79 7.06
N ARG A 517 10.36 15.98 6.54
CA ARG A 517 11.73 16.42 6.20
C ARG A 517 11.72 17.57 5.20
N LEU A 518 10.91 17.46 4.14
CA LEU A 518 10.80 18.50 3.11
C LEU A 518 10.27 19.82 3.69
N ILE A 519 9.19 19.78 4.46
CA ILE A 519 8.62 20.98 5.11
C ILE A 519 9.66 21.62 6.06
N LYS A 520 10.33 20.80 6.88
CA LYS A 520 11.34 21.27 7.84
C LYS A 520 12.57 21.84 7.15
N SER A 521 13.00 21.25 6.05
CA SER A 521 14.11 21.78 5.25
C SER A 521 13.77 23.13 4.64
N ALA A 522 12.56 23.28 4.09
CA ALA A 522 12.13 24.54 3.46
C ALA A 522 11.94 25.70 4.44
N LEU A 523 11.48 25.42 5.68
CA LEU A 523 11.16 26.48 6.65
C LEU A 523 12.29 26.78 7.64
N TRP A 524 13.12 25.78 7.99
CA TRP A 524 14.11 25.89 9.06
C TRP A 524 15.49 25.38 8.67
N ASP A 525 15.77 25.22 7.36
CA ASP A 525 17.05 24.72 6.83
C ASP A 525 17.52 23.39 7.46
N CYS A 526 16.56 22.56 7.92
CA CYS A 526 16.89 21.27 8.49
C CYS A 526 17.50 20.34 7.43
N PRO A 527 18.51 19.54 7.78
CA PRO A 527 19.16 18.65 6.82
C PRO A 527 18.19 17.57 6.30
N ILE A 528 18.31 17.27 5.01
CA ILE A 528 17.53 16.23 4.33
C ILE A 528 18.42 15.42 3.39
N LYS A 529 18.18 14.11 3.32
CA LYS A 529 18.73 13.24 2.30
C LYS A 529 17.73 13.17 1.14
N ALA A 530 18.02 13.84 0.03
CA ALA A 530 17.12 13.85 -1.13
C ALA A 530 16.96 12.46 -1.73
N LEU A 531 15.72 12.08 -2.04
CA LEU A 531 15.40 10.86 -2.78
C LEU A 531 15.61 11.09 -4.29
N ASN A 532 16.16 10.10 -4.96
CA ASN A 532 16.23 10.06 -6.43
C ASN A 532 15.07 9.23 -7.02
N SER A 533 14.92 9.24 -8.34
CA SER A 533 13.83 8.54 -9.04
C SER A 533 13.85 7.03 -8.80
N GLN A 534 15.03 6.40 -8.71
CA GLN A 534 15.16 4.98 -8.43
C GLN A 534 14.70 4.64 -6.99
N GLN A 535 15.02 5.49 -6.03
CA GLN A 535 14.55 5.34 -4.65
C GLN A 535 13.03 5.57 -4.54
N LEU A 536 12.48 6.52 -5.30
CA LEU A 536 11.04 6.74 -5.37
C LEU A 536 10.31 5.51 -5.90
N GLU A 537 10.81 4.92 -6.98
CA GLU A 537 10.27 3.67 -7.53
C GLU A 537 10.37 2.51 -6.53
N ALA A 538 11.51 2.37 -5.85
CA ALA A 538 11.70 1.36 -4.80
C ALA A 538 10.70 1.53 -3.66
N LEU A 539 10.49 2.76 -3.17
CA LEU A 539 9.51 3.09 -2.14
C LEU A 539 8.09 2.67 -2.56
N GLN A 540 7.69 3.05 -3.77
CA GLN A 540 6.38 2.74 -4.32
C GLN A 540 6.16 1.22 -4.49
N ASN A 541 7.16 0.51 -4.99
CA ASN A 541 7.14 -0.94 -5.13
C ASN A 541 7.01 -1.64 -3.77
N THR A 542 7.72 -1.14 -2.74
CA THR A 542 7.63 -1.69 -1.38
C THR A 542 6.26 -1.43 -0.76
N GLN A 543 5.68 -0.23 -0.91
CA GLN A 543 4.31 0.06 -0.46
C GLN A 543 3.27 -0.83 -1.16
N PHE A 544 3.47 -1.11 -2.45
CA PHE A 544 2.60 -2.02 -3.19
C PHE A 544 2.71 -3.46 -2.67
N ARG A 545 3.95 -3.94 -2.47
CA ARG A 545 4.25 -5.26 -1.90
C ARG A 545 3.64 -5.43 -0.51
N ALA A 546 3.73 -4.42 0.36
CA ALA A 546 3.12 -4.39 1.68
C ALA A 546 1.58 -4.57 1.62
N ARG A 547 0.91 -3.86 0.71
CA ARG A 547 -0.54 -4.02 0.50
C ARG A 547 -0.91 -5.41 -0.03
N GLN A 548 -0.11 -5.96 -0.93
CA GLN A 548 -0.34 -7.33 -1.41
C GLN A 548 -0.17 -8.36 -0.30
N ALA A 549 0.81 -8.18 0.58
CA ALA A 549 1.01 -9.06 1.73
C ALA A 549 -0.21 -9.04 2.67
N ALA A 550 -0.70 -7.85 3.03
CA ALA A 550 -1.91 -7.71 3.86
C ALA A 550 -3.11 -8.42 3.24
N ASN A 551 -3.38 -8.16 1.95
CA ASN A 551 -4.48 -8.80 1.22
C ASN A 551 -4.33 -10.32 1.12
N THR A 552 -3.11 -10.83 0.96
CA THR A 552 -2.84 -12.27 0.87
C THR A 552 -3.14 -12.97 2.18
N LEU A 553 -2.67 -12.42 3.30
CA LEU A 553 -2.95 -12.96 4.63
C LEU A 553 -4.45 -12.93 4.94
N GLU A 554 -5.09 -11.79 4.71
CA GLU A 554 -6.53 -11.63 4.94
C GLU A 554 -7.34 -12.63 4.10
N THR A 555 -7.02 -12.76 2.81
CA THR A 555 -7.69 -13.70 1.91
C THR A 555 -7.52 -15.14 2.37
N TRP A 556 -6.33 -15.52 2.83
CA TRP A 556 -6.08 -16.86 3.34
C TRP A 556 -6.90 -17.13 4.61
N LEU A 557 -6.85 -16.24 5.59
CA LEU A 557 -7.64 -16.36 6.82
C LEU A 557 -9.14 -16.46 6.53
N LYS A 558 -9.66 -15.64 5.60
CA LYS A 558 -11.06 -15.70 5.16
C LYS A 558 -11.40 -17.02 4.45
N ALA A 559 -10.51 -17.54 3.61
CA ALA A 559 -10.71 -18.82 2.95
C ALA A 559 -10.76 -19.99 3.95
N ASP A 560 -9.94 -19.94 5.00
CA ASP A 560 -10.00 -20.95 6.08
C ASP A 560 -11.26 -20.80 6.93
N TYR A 561 -11.67 -19.57 7.24
CA TYR A 561 -12.92 -19.29 7.94
C TYR A 561 -14.15 -19.77 7.15
N ALA A 562 -14.15 -19.56 5.84
CA ALA A 562 -15.25 -20.01 4.97
C ALA A 562 -15.47 -21.53 5.04
N LYS A 563 -14.44 -22.33 5.33
CA LYS A 563 -14.57 -23.79 5.52
C LYS A 563 -15.30 -24.17 6.81
N THR A 564 -15.42 -23.24 7.76
CA THR A 564 -16.12 -23.45 9.04
C THR A 564 -17.57 -22.98 9.02
N LEU A 565 -17.99 -22.30 7.95
CA LEU A 565 -19.35 -21.83 7.79
C LEU A 565 -20.31 -23.01 7.58
N PRO A 566 -21.57 -22.90 8.03
CA PRO A 566 -22.58 -23.95 7.82
C PRO A 566 -22.84 -24.15 6.32
N GLU A 567 -23.24 -25.37 5.95
CA GLU A 567 -23.62 -25.74 4.57
C GLU A 567 -24.99 -25.18 4.14
N ASP A 568 -25.64 -24.41 5.00
CA ASP A 568 -26.94 -23.78 4.71
C ASP A 568 -26.80 -22.69 3.62
N PRO A 569 -27.89 -22.45 2.85
CA PRO A 569 -27.92 -21.35 1.90
C PRO A 569 -27.64 -19.99 2.58
N MET A 570 -26.71 -19.22 2.01
CA MET A 570 -26.36 -17.88 2.49
C MET A 570 -26.72 -16.84 1.43
N GLU A 571 -27.16 -15.67 1.89
CA GLU A 571 -27.37 -14.53 1.03
C GLU A 571 -26.05 -13.86 0.65
N GLY A 572 -25.98 -13.33 -0.56
CA GLY A 572 -24.80 -12.63 -1.04
C GLY A 572 -25.01 -11.94 -2.37
N THR A 573 -24.14 -11.00 -2.65
CA THR A 573 -24.19 -10.19 -3.87
C THR A 573 -23.08 -10.61 -4.82
N ILE A 574 -23.43 -10.84 -6.10
CA ILE A 574 -22.42 -11.07 -7.15
C ILE A 574 -21.57 -9.82 -7.30
N SER A 575 -20.30 -9.93 -6.90
CA SER A 575 -19.37 -8.81 -6.91
C SER A 575 -18.55 -8.71 -8.20
N ARG A 576 -18.35 -9.82 -8.91
CA ARG A 576 -17.56 -9.89 -10.14
C ARG A 576 -17.97 -11.10 -10.97
N THR A 577 -18.06 -10.94 -12.28
CA THR A 577 -18.23 -12.03 -13.24
C THR A 577 -16.95 -12.29 -14.04
N MET A 578 -16.71 -13.52 -14.43
CA MET A 578 -15.60 -13.97 -15.27
C MET A 578 -16.10 -15.04 -16.24
N PRO A 579 -15.38 -15.31 -17.35
CA PRO A 579 -15.79 -16.40 -18.27
C PRO A 579 -15.92 -17.77 -17.59
N SER A 580 -15.18 -18.02 -16.51
CA SER A 580 -15.16 -19.29 -15.76
C SER A 580 -16.08 -19.32 -14.53
N GLY A 581 -16.81 -18.25 -14.22
CA GLY A 581 -17.68 -18.17 -13.05
C GLY A 581 -17.90 -16.75 -12.53
N PHE A 582 -18.24 -16.63 -11.25
CA PHE A 582 -18.47 -15.35 -10.60
C PHE A 582 -17.99 -15.38 -9.13
N PHE A 583 -17.67 -14.20 -8.63
CA PHE A 583 -17.42 -14.00 -7.21
C PHE A 583 -18.69 -13.51 -6.53
N VAL A 584 -19.00 -14.09 -5.39
CA VAL A 584 -20.09 -13.65 -4.51
C VAL A 584 -19.46 -13.04 -3.26
N ARG A 585 -19.90 -11.86 -2.89
CA ARG A 585 -19.67 -11.30 -1.57
C ARG A 585 -20.83 -11.73 -0.71
N LEU A 586 -20.55 -12.50 0.33
CA LEU A 586 -21.56 -12.91 1.30
C LEU A 586 -21.96 -11.71 2.18
N ASP A 587 -23.20 -11.64 2.60
CA ASP A 587 -23.69 -10.54 3.44
C ASP A 587 -23.14 -10.60 4.87
N CYS A 588 -22.62 -11.76 5.26
CA CYS A 588 -21.88 -11.92 6.52
C CYS A 588 -20.40 -11.46 6.44
N ASN A 589 -19.93 -11.02 5.26
CA ASN A 589 -18.55 -10.55 5.08
C ASN A 589 -18.36 -9.80 3.76
#